data_9579c6dd03e42db39e019c8989c01e7f
#
_entry.id   9579c6dd03e42db39e019c8989c01e7f
#
_cell.length_a   1.000
_cell.length_b   1.000
_cell.length_c   1.000
_cell.angle_alpha   90.00
_cell.angle_beta   90.00
_cell.angle_gamma   90.00
#
_symmetry.space_group_name_H-M   'P 1'
#
loop_
_entity.id
_entity.type
_entity.pdbx_description
1 polymer ?
#
loop_
_entity_poly.entity_id
_entity_poly.type
_entity_poly.pdbx_seq_one_letter_code
_entity_poly.pdbx_strand_id
1 'polypeptide(L)'
;MTRFWGPVMNIAYYHASKFGNGAMVAEEFKKIMAARGVTVSVQHIRDANPQDLPQADLYVFSSPGRMGRPKGNARRFLRKVSLPSGTRYAILTTQGAPKPDKKTGKMPTQEELDRWERVIPIMNELLEAKGLKKVAEEAVWVTGMKGPLEEGWQRKVAAFADQIMP
;
A
#
# COMPACT_ATOMS: atom_id res chain seq x y z
N MET A 1 -12.05 23.41 8.10
CA MET A 1 -12.86 23.23 6.91
C MET A 1 -12.99 21.78 6.56
N THR A 2 -14.20 21.34 6.38
CA THR A 2 -14.51 19.94 6.11
C THR A 2 -14.29 19.53 4.66
N ARG A 3 -14.12 20.49 3.75
CA ARG A 3 -13.96 20.19 2.32
C ARG A 3 -12.77 19.27 1.99
N PHE A 4 -11.74 19.24 2.85
CA PHE A 4 -10.63 18.31 2.65
C PHE A 4 -11.04 16.87 2.80
N TRP A 5 -12.16 16.65 3.45
CA TRP A 5 -12.68 15.34 3.75
C TRP A 5 -13.95 15.06 2.96
N GLY A 6 -14.08 15.74 1.83
CA GLY A 6 -15.15 15.48 0.89
C GLY A 6 -15.15 14.02 0.42
N PRO A 7 -16.21 13.61 -0.26
CA PRO A 7 -16.33 12.23 -0.72
C PRO A 7 -15.15 11.86 -1.63
N VAL A 8 -14.67 10.61 -1.48
CA VAL A 8 -13.66 10.06 -2.37
C VAL A 8 -14.37 9.55 -3.60
N MET A 9 -14.10 10.16 -4.76
CA MET A 9 -14.73 9.82 -6.05
C MET A 9 -13.73 9.21 -7.02
N ASN A 10 -12.46 9.60 -6.91
CA ASN A 10 -11.41 9.04 -7.75
C ASN A 10 -10.15 8.81 -6.92
N ILE A 11 -9.47 7.72 -7.22
CA ILE A 11 -8.26 7.28 -6.53
C ILE A 11 -7.18 7.01 -7.56
N ALA A 12 -5.98 7.53 -7.32
CA ALA A 12 -4.80 7.20 -8.10
C ALA A 12 -3.98 6.18 -7.30
N TYR A 13 -3.76 5.00 -7.86
CA TYR A 13 -3.10 3.87 -7.20
C TYR A 13 -1.77 3.58 -7.89
N TYR A 14 -0.68 3.65 -7.12
CA TYR A 14 0.67 3.41 -7.64
C TYR A 14 1.30 2.23 -6.94
N HIS A 15 1.76 1.23 -7.71
CA HIS A 15 2.39 0.03 -7.15
C HIS A 15 3.75 -0.22 -7.78
N ALA A 16 4.56 -1.00 -7.07
CA ALA A 16 5.90 -1.39 -7.50
C ALA A 16 6.02 -2.91 -7.65
N SER A 17 4.95 -3.58 -8.05
CA SER A 17 4.90 -5.03 -8.16
C SER A 17 5.96 -5.55 -9.13
N LYS A 18 6.66 -6.61 -8.72
CA LYS A 18 7.66 -7.28 -9.54
C LYS A 18 7.13 -8.60 -10.10
N PHE A 19 6.47 -9.39 -9.26
CA PHE A 19 6.01 -10.73 -9.63
C PHE A 19 4.50 -10.80 -9.87
N GLY A 20 3.81 -9.67 -9.84
CA GLY A 20 2.38 -9.61 -10.13
C GLY A 20 1.47 -9.61 -8.90
N ASN A 21 1.96 -9.91 -7.71
CA ASN A 21 1.12 -9.95 -6.51
C ASN A 21 0.51 -8.58 -6.18
N GLY A 22 1.34 -7.54 -6.19
CA GLY A 22 0.85 -6.19 -5.95
C GLY A 22 -0.12 -5.70 -7.01
N ALA A 23 0.09 -6.11 -8.26
CA ALA A 23 -0.82 -5.79 -9.36
C ALA A 23 -2.17 -6.47 -9.18
N MET A 24 -2.18 -7.73 -8.73
CA MET A 24 -3.42 -8.46 -8.44
C MET A 24 -4.21 -7.78 -7.32
N VAL A 25 -3.52 -7.37 -6.26
CA VAL A 25 -4.13 -6.66 -5.14
C VAL A 25 -4.74 -5.34 -5.62
N ALA A 26 -4.02 -4.60 -6.45
CA ALA A 26 -4.51 -3.34 -7.01
C ALA A 26 -5.77 -3.54 -7.85
N GLU A 27 -5.83 -4.59 -8.67
CA GLU A 27 -7.00 -4.89 -9.50
C GLU A 27 -8.21 -5.29 -8.67
N GLU A 28 -8.01 -6.04 -7.59
CA GLU A 28 -9.09 -6.38 -6.66
C GLU A 28 -9.63 -5.12 -5.99
N PHE A 29 -8.74 -4.24 -5.53
CA PHE A 29 -9.14 -2.97 -4.93
C PHE A 29 -9.95 -2.12 -5.92
N LYS A 30 -9.48 -2.03 -7.16
CA LYS A 30 -10.17 -1.29 -8.21
C LYS A 30 -11.59 -1.83 -8.44
N LYS A 31 -11.73 -3.16 -8.47
CA LYS A 31 -13.02 -3.83 -8.63
C LYS A 31 -13.97 -3.52 -7.47
N ILE A 32 -13.48 -3.62 -6.24
CA ILE A 32 -14.29 -3.33 -5.04
C ILE A 32 -14.77 -1.88 -5.06
N MET A 33 -13.87 -0.95 -5.34
CA MET A 33 -14.20 0.47 -5.34
C MET A 33 -15.13 0.85 -6.47
N ALA A 34 -14.98 0.24 -7.65
CA ALA A 34 -15.89 0.46 -8.77
C ALA A 34 -17.33 0.09 -8.41
N ALA A 35 -17.51 -0.99 -7.66
CA ALA A 35 -18.83 -1.40 -7.18
C ALA A 35 -19.43 -0.39 -6.21
N ARG A 36 -18.62 0.49 -5.63
CA ARG A 36 -19.04 1.56 -4.72
C ARG A 36 -19.11 2.92 -5.40
N GLY A 37 -18.99 2.96 -6.73
CA GLY A 37 -19.06 4.20 -7.51
C GLY A 37 -17.77 5.02 -7.51
N VAL A 38 -16.64 4.42 -7.14
CA VAL A 38 -15.34 5.11 -7.09
C VAL A 38 -14.45 4.62 -8.22
N THR A 39 -13.90 5.56 -8.98
CA THR A 39 -12.97 5.26 -10.07
C THR A 39 -11.55 5.13 -9.51
N VAL A 40 -10.88 4.04 -9.81
CA VAL A 40 -9.48 3.81 -9.43
C VAL A 40 -8.64 3.66 -10.70
N SER A 41 -7.63 4.51 -10.84
CA SER A 41 -6.64 4.35 -11.90
C SER A 41 -5.40 3.68 -11.29
N VAL A 42 -4.99 2.55 -11.88
CA VAL A 42 -3.86 1.75 -11.39
C VAL A 42 -2.67 1.93 -12.34
N GLN A 43 -1.52 2.23 -11.78
CA GLN A 43 -0.29 2.42 -12.54
C GLN A 43 0.90 1.85 -11.80
N HIS A 44 1.82 1.23 -12.55
CA HIS A 44 3.13 0.89 -11.99
C HIS A 44 3.95 2.19 -11.82
N ILE A 45 4.73 2.29 -10.76
CA ILE A 45 5.52 3.51 -10.50
C ILE A 45 6.49 3.84 -11.63
N ARG A 46 6.97 2.85 -12.39
CA ARG A 46 7.85 3.08 -13.53
C ARG A 46 7.18 3.90 -14.65
N ASP A 47 5.86 3.90 -14.70
CA ASP A 47 5.07 4.59 -15.72
C ASP A 47 4.53 5.93 -15.23
N ALA A 48 4.92 6.37 -14.04
CA ALA A 48 4.42 7.59 -13.43
C ALA A 48 5.57 8.52 -13.07
N ASN A 49 5.30 9.83 -13.17
CA ASN A 49 6.25 10.84 -12.71
C ASN A 49 5.84 11.27 -11.29
N PRO A 50 6.63 10.97 -10.26
CA PRO A 50 6.23 11.30 -8.89
C PRO A 50 6.15 12.80 -8.62
N GLN A 51 6.77 13.63 -9.46
CA GLN A 51 6.72 15.08 -9.31
C GLN A 51 5.57 15.72 -10.08
N ASP A 52 4.81 14.92 -10.84
CA ASP A 52 3.70 15.42 -11.66
C ASP A 52 2.59 14.37 -11.69
N LEU A 53 2.06 14.04 -10.52
CA LEU A 53 0.95 13.08 -10.41
C LEU A 53 -0.37 13.77 -10.75
N PRO A 54 -1.27 13.10 -11.48
CA PRO A 54 -2.59 13.67 -11.77
C PRO A 54 -3.36 13.91 -10.48
N GLN A 55 -4.26 14.88 -10.51
CA GLN A 55 -5.08 15.21 -9.36
C GLN A 55 -6.05 14.05 -9.06
N ALA A 56 -6.16 13.71 -7.79
CA ALA A 56 -7.07 12.68 -7.31
C ALA A 56 -7.53 13.03 -5.91
N ASP A 57 -8.64 12.44 -5.47
CA ASP A 57 -9.16 12.65 -4.12
C ASP A 57 -8.36 11.90 -3.08
N LEU A 58 -7.71 10.81 -3.49
CA LEU A 58 -6.89 9.95 -2.63
C LEU A 58 -5.80 9.28 -3.46
N TYR A 59 -4.64 9.14 -2.88
CA TYR A 59 -3.51 8.43 -3.49
C TYR A 59 -3.20 7.18 -2.69
N VAL A 60 -3.19 6.02 -3.35
CA VAL A 60 -2.76 4.76 -2.74
C VAL A 60 -1.36 4.45 -3.24
N PHE A 61 -0.46 4.20 -2.29
CA PHE A 61 0.90 3.78 -2.59
C PHE A 61 1.10 2.35 -2.10
N SER A 62 1.71 1.53 -2.93
CA SER A 62 1.90 0.11 -2.67
C SER A 62 3.33 -0.29 -3.01
N SER A 63 3.90 -1.14 -2.20
CA SER A 63 5.23 -1.71 -2.42
C SER A 63 5.26 -3.15 -1.95
N PRO A 64 5.96 -4.03 -2.66
CA PRO A 64 6.31 -5.30 -2.05
C PRO A 64 7.34 -5.06 -0.95
N GLY A 65 7.30 -5.90 0.08
CA GLY A 65 8.32 -5.94 1.12
C GLY A 65 9.54 -6.71 0.62
N ARG A 66 10.71 -6.19 0.92
CA ARG A 66 11.96 -6.86 0.64
C ARG A 66 12.84 -6.74 1.87
N MET A 67 13.07 -7.89 2.54
CA MET A 67 13.81 -7.93 3.80
C MET A 67 13.27 -6.94 4.82
N GLY A 68 11.95 -6.88 4.95
CA GLY A 68 11.27 -6.00 5.91
C GLY A 68 11.28 -4.52 5.55
N ARG A 69 11.63 -4.18 4.31
CA ARG A 69 11.71 -2.79 3.84
C ARG A 69 10.92 -2.63 2.55
N PRO A 70 10.44 -1.42 2.24
CA PRO A 70 9.88 -1.16 0.92
C PRO A 70 10.95 -1.37 -0.16
N LYS A 71 10.53 -1.82 -1.32
CA LYS A 71 11.43 -1.98 -2.45
C LYS A 71 12.14 -0.66 -2.77
N GLY A 72 13.42 -0.73 -3.17
CA GLY A 72 14.25 0.47 -3.38
C GLY A 72 13.65 1.49 -4.34
N ASN A 73 13.07 1.02 -5.46
CA ASN A 73 12.44 1.91 -6.42
C ASN A 73 11.19 2.57 -5.84
N ALA A 74 10.44 1.88 -4.99
CA ALA A 74 9.28 2.45 -4.31
C ALA A 74 9.72 3.56 -3.34
N ARG A 75 10.80 3.33 -2.58
CA ARG A 75 11.33 4.36 -1.68
C ARG A 75 11.77 5.60 -2.44
N ARG A 76 12.46 5.43 -3.57
CA ARG A 76 12.88 6.56 -4.41
C ARG A 76 11.66 7.32 -4.94
N PHE A 77 10.65 6.58 -5.40
CA PHE A 77 9.42 7.20 -5.89
C PHE A 77 8.76 8.06 -4.80
N LEU A 78 8.59 7.48 -3.60
CA LEU A 78 7.94 8.20 -2.49
C LEU A 78 8.72 9.44 -2.05
N ARG A 79 10.06 9.39 -2.07
CA ARG A 79 10.87 10.56 -1.76
C ARG A 79 10.62 11.71 -2.73
N LYS A 80 10.33 11.39 -3.98
CA LYS A 80 10.14 12.37 -5.05
C LYS A 80 8.70 12.83 -5.21
N VAL A 81 7.75 12.16 -4.55
CA VAL A 81 6.33 12.55 -4.65
C VAL A 81 6.17 14.00 -4.26
N SER A 82 5.49 14.74 -5.13
CA SER A 82 5.17 16.15 -4.91
C SER A 82 3.65 16.30 -4.93
N LEU A 83 3.08 16.48 -3.75
CA LEU A 83 1.64 16.68 -3.56
C LEU A 83 1.44 17.77 -2.51
N PRO A 84 0.35 18.53 -2.58
CA PRO A 84 0.08 19.55 -1.57
C PRO A 84 -0.02 18.95 -0.17
N SER A 85 0.49 19.68 0.82
CA SER A 85 0.31 19.31 2.23
C SER A 85 -1.17 19.13 2.54
N GLY A 86 -1.50 18.09 3.31
CA GLY A 86 -2.89 17.75 3.62
C GLY A 86 -3.53 16.78 2.65
N THR A 87 -2.88 16.47 1.52
CA THR A 87 -3.38 15.47 0.58
C THR A 87 -3.51 14.12 1.27
N ARG A 88 -4.64 13.44 1.06
CA ARG A 88 -4.92 12.14 1.68
C ARG A 88 -4.20 11.01 0.93
N TYR A 89 -3.65 10.08 1.70
CA TYR A 89 -3.04 8.88 1.12
C TYR A 89 -3.39 7.63 1.92
N ALA A 90 -3.21 6.48 1.31
CA ALA A 90 -3.34 5.18 1.96
C ALA A 90 -2.22 4.27 1.48
N ILE A 91 -1.88 3.27 2.29
CA ILE A 91 -0.82 2.32 1.98
C ILE A 91 -1.38 0.90 1.98
N LEU A 92 -1.09 0.16 0.91
CA LEU A 92 -1.45 -1.25 0.80
C LEU A 92 -0.21 -2.01 0.33
N THR A 93 0.35 -2.82 1.20
CA THR A 93 1.61 -3.53 0.91
C THR A 93 1.38 -5.01 0.65
N THR A 94 2.32 -5.62 -0.06
CA THR A 94 2.45 -7.07 -0.13
C THR A 94 3.78 -7.43 0.52
N GLN A 95 3.76 -8.28 1.53
CA GLN A 95 4.98 -8.60 2.27
C GLN A 95 5.00 -10.07 2.67
N GLY A 96 6.20 -10.62 2.86
CA GLY A 96 6.36 -12.03 3.19
C GLY A 96 5.62 -12.41 4.46
N ALA A 97 4.92 -13.53 4.41
CA ALA A 97 4.26 -14.07 5.59
C ALA A 97 5.30 -14.45 6.65
N PRO A 98 4.99 -14.25 7.94
CA PRO A 98 5.89 -14.70 9.01
C PRO A 98 6.17 -16.21 8.89
N LYS A 99 7.40 -16.59 9.15
CA LYS A 99 7.84 -18.00 9.08
C LYS A 99 8.43 -18.43 10.41
N PRO A 100 8.28 -19.71 10.77
CA PRO A 100 8.93 -20.21 11.97
C PRO A 100 10.45 -20.17 11.83
N ASP A 101 11.12 -19.93 12.95
CA ASP A 101 12.58 -20.00 13.03
C ASP A 101 13.04 -21.41 12.65
N LYS A 102 14.05 -21.50 11.81
CA LYS A 102 14.55 -22.78 11.30
C LYS A 102 15.15 -23.66 12.39
N LYS A 103 15.69 -23.05 13.44
CA LYS A 103 16.35 -23.78 14.54
C LYS A 103 15.38 -24.17 15.64
N THR A 104 14.48 -23.28 16.02
CA THR A 104 13.57 -23.47 17.15
C THR A 104 12.17 -23.90 16.76
N GLY A 105 11.78 -23.70 15.49
CA GLY A 105 10.42 -23.95 15.02
C GLY A 105 9.39 -22.95 15.55
N LYS A 106 9.82 -21.95 16.28
CA LYS A 106 8.91 -20.96 16.86
C LYS A 106 8.61 -19.83 15.87
N MET A 107 7.35 -19.42 15.86
CA MET A 107 6.94 -18.24 15.11
C MET A 107 7.50 -16.99 15.77
N PRO A 108 7.81 -15.94 14.99
CA PRO A 108 8.26 -14.68 15.57
C PRO A 108 7.15 -14.07 16.44
N THR A 109 7.56 -13.40 17.53
CA THR A 109 6.65 -12.64 18.35
C THR A 109 6.22 -11.36 17.63
N GLN A 110 5.15 -10.74 18.10
CA GLN A 110 4.71 -9.45 17.54
C GLN A 110 5.81 -8.39 17.66
N GLU A 111 6.55 -8.38 18.78
CA GLU A 111 7.67 -7.46 18.98
C GLU A 111 8.77 -7.68 17.94
N GLU A 112 9.11 -8.94 17.64
CA GLU A 112 10.10 -9.27 16.63
C GLU A 112 9.63 -8.85 15.23
N LEU A 113 8.36 -9.08 14.92
CA LEU A 113 7.76 -8.65 13.65
C LEU A 113 7.82 -7.12 13.52
N ASP A 114 7.47 -6.38 14.57
CA ASP A 114 7.49 -4.93 14.55
C ASP A 114 8.90 -4.37 14.30
N ARG A 115 9.92 -5.05 14.79
CA ARG A 115 11.30 -4.67 14.54
C ARG A 115 11.76 -4.99 13.12
N TRP A 116 11.27 -6.08 12.57
CA TRP A 116 11.69 -6.57 11.25
C TRP A 116 10.86 -5.96 10.12
N GLU A 117 9.55 -5.99 10.25
CA GLU A 117 8.62 -5.55 9.20
C GLU A 117 8.42 -4.04 9.25
N ARG A 118 9.28 -3.34 8.52
CA ARG A 118 9.30 -1.88 8.49
C ARG A 118 8.75 -1.29 7.20
N VAL A 119 8.05 -2.08 6.37
CA VAL A 119 7.56 -1.61 5.08
C VAL A 119 6.60 -0.43 5.26
N ILE A 120 5.53 -0.62 6.00
CA ILE A 120 4.54 0.44 6.23
C ILE A 120 5.13 1.61 7.03
N PRO A 121 5.83 1.38 8.15
CA PRO A 121 6.42 2.50 8.89
C PRO A 121 7.35 3.39 8.04
N ILE A 122 8.20 2.80 7.20
CA ILE A 122 9.11 3.56 6.36
C ILE A 122 8.35 4.36 5.30
N MET A 123 7.33 3.75 4.67
CA MET A 123 6.50 4.46 3.71
C MET A 123 5.77 5.64 4.37
N ASN A 124 5.22 5.42 5.56
CA ASN A 124 4.57 6.48 6.32
C ASN A 124 5.52 7.63 6.63
N GLU A 125 6.73 7.32 7.10
CA GLU A 125 7.73 8.35 7.42
C GLU A 125 8.01 9.26 6.21
N LEU A 126 8.17 8.65 5.03
CA LEU A 126 8.45 9.40 3.80
C LEU A 126 7.29 10.31 3.40
N LEU A 127 6.07 9.85 3.56
CA LEU A 127 4.88 10.59 3.14
C LEU A 127 4.45 11.62 4.20
N GLU A 128 4.52 11.28 5.47
CA GLU A 128 4.20 12.20 6.57
C GLU A 128 5.15 13.39 6.61
N ALA A 129 6.43 13.18 6.26
CA ALA A 129 7.41 14.24 6.16
C ALA A 129 7.01 15.32 5.15
N LYS A 130 6.12 15.00 4.21
CA LYS A 130 5.60 15.92 3.19
C LYS A 130 4.28 16.57 3.61
N GLY A 131 3.82 16.29 4.83
CA GLY A 131 2.54 16.85 5.33
C GLY A 131 1.31 16.13 4.81
N LEU A 132 1.47 14.95 4.22
CA LEU A 132 0.33 14.16 3.72
C LEU A 132 -0.40 13.49 4.88
N LYS A 133 -1.67 13.16 4.68
CA LYS A 133 -2.56 12.60 5.71
C LYS A 133 -2.95 11.16 5.40
N LYS A 134 -2.52 10.24 6.23
CA LYS A 134 -2.87 8.83 6.08
C LYS A 134 -4.33 8.59 6.47
N VAL A 135 -5.08 7.87 5.62
CA VAL A 135 -6.47 7.52 5.90
C VAL A 135 -6.67 6.01 6.07
N ALA A 136 -5.75 5.19 5.57
CA ALA A 136 -5.89 3.73 5.66
C ALA A 136 -4.53 3.06 5.46
N GLU A 137 -4.39 1.87 6.02
CA GLU A 137 -3.25 1.00 5.73
C GLU A 137 -3.63 -0.47 5.88
N GLU A 138 -3.03 -1.34 5.07
CA GLU A 138 -3.21 -2.77 5.15
C GLU A 138 -2.00 -3.49 4.55
N ALA A 139 -1.74 -4.70 5.04
CA ALA A 139 -0.69 -5.56 4.52
C ALA A 139 -1.30 -6.89 4.11
N VAL A 140 -1.02 -7.32 2.88
CA VAL A 140 -1.39 -8.63 2.37
C VAL A 140 -0.14 -9.49 2.33
N TRP A 141 -0.22 -10.69 2.89
CA TRP A 141 0.94 -11.57 2.95
C TRP A 141 1.11 -12.39 1.67
N VAL A 142 2.38 -12.58 1.30
CA VAL A 142 2.82 -13.45 0.21
C VAL A 142 3.42 -14.69 0.85
N THR A 143 2.93 -15.87 0.47
CA THR A 143 3.31 -17.12 1.14
C THR A 143 4.61 -17.73 0.65
N GLY A 144 5.14 -17.26 -0.46
CA GLY A 144 6.43 -17.67 -0.98
C GLY A 144 7.18 -16.49 -1.54
N MET A 145 8.31 -16.74 -2.19
CA MET A 145 9.11 -15.65 -2.76
C MET A 145 8.36 -14.90 -3.86
N LYS A 146 7.61 -15.62 -4.70
CA LYS A 146 6.89 -15.05 -5.84
C LYS A 146 5.37 -15.17 -5.70
N GLY A 147 4.89 -15.61 -4.58
CA GLY A 147 3.48 -15.89 -4.34
C GLY A 147 3.28 -17.35 -3.94
N PRO A 148 2.05 -17.79 -3.83
CA PRO A 148 0.83 -16.99 -4.02
C PRO A 148 0.55 -16.06 -2.84
N LEU A 149 -0.45 -15.20 -3.02
CA LEU A 149 -0.97 -14.40 -1.93
C LEU A 149 -1.64 -15.32 -0.88
N GLU A 150 -1.69 -14.87 0.36
CA GLU A 150 -2.31 -15.65 1.44
C GLU A 150 -3.78 -15.96 1.13
N GLU A 151 -4.27 -17.06 1.68
CA GLU A 151 -5.68 -17.40 1.55
C GLU A 151 -6.54 -16.32 2.21
N GLY A 152 -7.61 -15.92 1.52
CA GLY A 152 -8.50 -14.87 2.03
C GLY A 152 -7.97 -13.45 1.87
N TRP A 153 -6.95 -13.25 1.06
CA TRP A 153 -6.37 -11.93 0.85
C TRP A 153 -7.38 -10.89 0.35
N GLN A 154 -8.40 -11.33 -0.40
CA GLN A 154 -9.44 -10.42 -0.89
C GLN A 154 -10.20 -9.75 0.26
N ARG A 155 -10.37 -10.44 1.39
CA ARG A 155 -11.01 -9.87 2.58
C ARG A 155 -10.19 -8.74 3.19
N LYS A 156 -8.87 -8.85 3.14
CA LYS A 156 -7.99 -7.77 3.60
C LYS A 156 -8.09 -6.56 2.69
N VAL A 157 -8.19 -6.77 1.38
CA VAL A 157 -8.40 -5.67 0.44
C VAL A 157 -9.75 -5.01 0.68
N ALA A 158 -10.79 -5.79 0.94
CA ALA A 158 -12.11 -5.26 1.28
C ALA A 158 -12.07 -4.45 2.58
N ALA A 159 -11.35 -4.95 3.60
CA ALA A 159 -11.17 -4.22 4.85
C ALA A 159 -10.44 -2.89 4.65
N PHE A 160 -9.44 -2.87 3.76
CA PHE A 160 -8.75 -1.65 3.37
C PHE A 160 -9.71 -0.66 2.70
N ALA A 161 -10.54 -1.15 1.78
CA ALA A 161 -11.56 -0.33 1.14
C ALA A 161 -12.54 0.26 2.17
N ASP A 162 -12.91 -0.52 3.18
CA ASP A 162 -13.81 -0.08 4.24
C ASP A 162 -13.20 1.03 5.10
N GLN A 163 -11.88 1.02 5.29
CA GLN A 163 -11.20 2.12 5.99
C GLN A 163 -11.31 3.43 5.20
N ILE A 164 -11.34 3.35 3.88
CA ILE A 164 -11.43 4.51 3.00
C ILE A 164 -12.87 4.96 2.86
N MET A 165 -13.80 4.03 2.69
CA MET A 165 -15.23 4.26 2.53
C MET A 165 -16.00 3.32 3.42
N PRO A 166 -16.18 3.69 4.70
CA PRO A 166 -16.94 2.87 5.64
C PRO A 166 -18.41 2.70 5.24
#